data_a561361dfc1d9f9634c3c037a5a32f0f
#
_entry.id   a561361dfc1d9f9634c3c037a5a32f0f
#
_cell.length_a   1.000
_cell.length_b   1.000
_cell.length_c   1.000
_cell.angle_alpha   90.00
_cell.angle_beta   90.00
_cell.angle_gamma   90.00
#
_symmetry.space_group_name_H-M   'P 1'
#
loop_
_entity.id
_entity.type
_entity.pdbx_description
1 polymer ?
#
loop_
_entity_poly.entity_id
_entity_poly.type
_entity_poly.pdbx_seq_one_letter_code
_entity_poly.pdbx_strand_id
1 'polypeptide(L)'
;MCMAKEVRPTEHATQSGWVASTSKTIDAVRRQHTAEISARELQFSAEGIDAAANEAEIPDRRLALMFVCAHPAIDAAIRAPLMLQVVLGLDAKTIGSAFLISPATMGKRLVRAKEKIRQAVIPFSVPEREQLPGRLDAVLDAIYAVFTEGWTDPGGADVTRRDLTEEAFFLIRLVAELLPEQPEALGMLALMLYAEARRSARRDAKGEYVPLAQQDPAFWNAPLISEAEALLLRARTLGSIGRYQLECALQSAHIYRCRTGDNNWPAVSRVVRYLVGAYCLTSGCDQSRFGSGGDSWRRSCSQ
;
A
#
# COMPACT_ATOMS: atom_id res chain seq x y z
N MET A 1 5.53 -12.56 77.23
CA MET A 1 6.79 -12.38 76.46
C MET A 1 6.55 -12.88 75.01
N CYS A 2 6.01 -12.05 74.19
CA CYS A 2 5.81 -12.35 72.78
C CYS A 2 6.51 -11.26 71.93
N MET A 3 7.52 -11.65 71.24
CA MET A 3 8.24 -10.75 70.30
C MET A 3 7.43 -10.53 69.05
N ALA A 4 7.14 -9.28 68.74
CA ALA A 4 6.58 -8.88 67.47
C ALA A 4 7.68 -8.85 66.40
N LYS A 5 7.44 -9.49 65.27
CA LYS A 5 8.31 -9.53 64.08
C LYS A 5 7.88 -8.41 63.15
N GLU A 6 8.75 -7.41 63.04
CA GLU A 6 8.57 -6.24 62.17
C GLU A 6 8.85 -6.65 60.71
N VAL A 7 7.84 -6.54 59.83
CA VAL A 7 7.97 -6.77 58.38
C VAL A 7 8.24 -5.43 57.71
N ARG A 8 9.43 -5.26 57.14
CA ARG A 8 9.77 -4.08 56.30
C ARG A 8 9.11 -4.20 54.95
N PRO A 9 8.50 -3.17 54.41
CA PRO A 9 8.01 -3.19 53.02
C PRO A 9 9.17 -3.04 52.00
N THR A 10 9.16 -3.84 50.98
CA THR A 10 10.11 -3.82 49.85
C THR A 10 9.79 -2.66 48.92
N GLU A 11 10.65 -1.64 48.87
CA GLU A 11 10.56 -0.43 48.06
C GLU A 11 11.00 -0.61 46.57
N HIS A 12 10.99 -1.80 45.99
CA HIS A 12 11.53 -2.01 44.64
C HIS A 12 10.49 -2.14 43.51
N ALA A 13 9.18 -2.04 43.82
CA ALA A 13 8.16 -2.27 42.77
C ALA A 13 7.59 -1.00 42.13
N THR A 14 7.92 0.20 42.62
CA THR A 14 7.30 1.46 42.14
C THR A 14 8.12 2.27 41.17
N GLN A 15 9.44 2.04 41.03
CA GLN A 15 10.27 2.82 40.11
C GLN A 15 10.17 2.40 38.65
N SER A 16 9.91 1.13 38.33
CA SER A 16 9.83 0.67 36.91
C SER A 16 8.55 1.12 36.23
N GLY A 17 7.46 1.28 36.95
CA GLY A 17 6.17 1.76 36.42
C GLY A 17 6.19 3.24 36.01
N TRP A 18 6.90 4.07 36.78
CA TRP A 18 7.02 5.52 36.50
C TRP A 18 7.88 5.82 35.27
N VAL A 19 8.98 5.10 35.08
CA VAL A 19 9.88 5.28 33.92
C VAL A 19 9.19 4.87 32.65
N ALA A 20 8.41 3.77 32.61
CA ALA A 20 7.66 3.32 31.45
C ALA A 20 6.49 4.27 31.09
N SER A 21 5.85 4.88 32.09
CA SER A 21 4.78 5.87 31.90
C SER A 21 5.31 7.18 31.33
N THR A 22 6.44 7.67 31.85
CA THR A 22 7.08 8.92 31.37
C THR A 22 7.62 8.80 29.96
N SER A 23 8.18 7.64 29.58
CA SER A 23 8.63 7.38 28.22
C SER A 23 7.47 7.40 27.22
N LYS A 24 6.35 6.78 27.54
CA LYS A 24 5.14 6.79 26.68
C LYS A 24 4.55 8.19 26.50
N THR A 25 4.58 9.01 27.57
CA THR A 25 4.09 10.40 27.51
C THR A 25 5.03 11.29 26.70
N ILE A 26 6.34 11.13 26.84
CA ILE A 26 7.34 11.85 26.04
C ILE A 26 7.24 11.46 24.57
N ASP A 27 7.04 10.18 24.26
CA ASP A 27 6.86 9.71 22.88
C ASP A 27 5.53 10.16 22.28
N ALA A 28 4.47 10.29 23.06
CA ALA A 28 3.20 10.86 22.63
C ALA A 28 3.32 12.36 22.34
N VAL A 29 3.96 13.12 23.23
CA VAL A 29 4.22 14.58 23.07
C VAL A 29 5.15 14.82 21.89
N ARG A 30 6.20 14.01 21.69
CA ARG A 30 7.07 14.10 20.51
C ARG A 30 6.32 13.80 19.22
N ARG A 31 5.44 12.79 19.19
CA ARG A 31 4.61 12.48 18.03
C ARG A 31 3.64 13.62 17.72
N GLN A 32 3.01 14.18 18.75
CA GLN A 32 2.11 15.32 18.60
C GLN A 32 2.86 16.58 18.12
N HIS A 33 4.02 16.85 18.67
CA HIS A 33 4.85 17.99 18.26
C HIS A 33 5.43 17.82 16.83
N THR A 34 5.82 16.59 16.46
CA THR A 34 6.26 16.29 15.08
C THR A 34 5.09 16.39 14.09
N ALA A 35 3.89 15.96 14.50
CA ALA A 35 2.67 16.11 13.70
C ALA A 35 2.26 17.58 13.55
N GLU A 36 2.37 18.38 14.63
CA GLU A 36 2.06 19.82 14.61
C GLU A 36 3.07 20.63 13.77
N ILE A 37 4.37 20.31 13.84
CA ILE A 37 5.39 20.94 12.97
C ILE A 37 5.16 20.54 11.52
N SER A 38 4.90 19.27 11.24
CA SER A 38 4.57 18.81 9.89
C SER A 38 3.26 19.42 9.38
N ALA A 39 2.25 19.57 10.24
CA ALA A 39 0.99 20.23 9.89
C ALA A 39 1.18 21.74 9.63
N ARG A 40 2.02 22.44 10.38
CA ARG A 40 2.34 23.85 10.14
C ARG A 40 3.16 24.07 8.87
N GLU A 41 4.18 23.23 8.62
CA GLU A 41 4.94 23.27 7.37
C GLU A 41 4.08 22.93 6.16
N LEU A 42 3.07 22.03 6.34
CA LEU A 42 2.07 21.69 5.34
C LEU A 42 1.01 22.77 5.15
N GLN A 43 0.65 23.53 6.21
CA GLN A 43 -0.27 24.67 6.06
C GLN A 43 0.29 25.78 5.18
N PHE A 44 1.57 26.10 5.28
CA PHE A 44 2.22 27.04 4.35
C PHE A 44 2.27 26.54 2.90
N SER A 45 2.37 25.20 2.71
CA SER A 45 2.29 24.60 1.38
C SER A 45 0.83 24.42 0.93
N ALA A 46 -0.11 24.21 1.86
CA ALA A 46 -1.52 24.02 1.57
C ALA A 46 -2.22 25.30 1.08
N GLU A 47 -1.85 26.47 1.60
CA GLU A 47 -2.39 27.76 1.12
C GLU A 47 -1.98 28.05 -0.34
N GLY A 48 -0.77 27.64 -0.76
CA GLY A 48 -0.35 27.69 -2.15
C GLY A 48 -1.06 26.64 -3.04
N ILE A 49 -1.38 25.49 -2.48
CA ILE A 49 -2.13 24.42 -3.16
C ILE A 49 -3.61 24.77 -3.27
N ASP A 50 -4.21 25.51 -2.30
CA ASP A 50 -5.60 25.92 -2.34
C ASP A 50 -5.89 26.85 -3.52
N ALA A 51 -4.98 27.75 -3.86
CA ALA A 51 -5.12 28.61 -5.02
C ALA A 51 -4.97 27.84 -6.35
N ALA A 52 -4.02 26.87 -6.39
CA ALA A 52 -3.77 26.04 -7.57
C ALA A 52 -4.78 24.88 -7.73
N ALA A 53 -5.31 24.34 -6.65
CA ALA A 53 -6.32 23.27 -6.71
C ALA A 53 -7.70 23.77 -7.20
N ASN A 54 -8.02 25.06 -7.04
CA ASN A 54 -9.23 25.66 -7.61
C ASN A 54 -9.17 25.80 -9.15
N GLU A 55 -7.98 25.72 -9.74
CA GLU A 55 -7.76 25.74 -11.20
C GLU A 55 -7.42 24.35 -11.75
N ALA A 56 -7.09 23.36 -10.88
CA ALA A 56 -6.63 22.06 -11.31
C ALA A 56 -7.79 21.08 -11.54
N GLU A 57 -7.72 20.32 -12.62
CA GLU A 57 -8.66 19.26 -12.98
C GLU A 57 -8.70 18.06 -12.00
N ILE A 58 -7.88 18.06 -10.93
CA ILE A 58 -7.81 16.95 -9.97
C ILE A 58 -8.87 17.16 -8.88
N PRO A 59 -9.88 16.26 -8.76
CA PRO A 59 -11.07 16.52 -7.95
C PRO A 59 -10.86 16.43 -6.43
N ASP A 60 -9.73 15.87 -5.98
CA ASP A 60 -9.43 15.68 -4.55
C ASP A 60 -8.05 16.24 -4.19
N ARG A 61 -8.00 17.00 -3.09
CA ARG A 61 -6.75 17.65 -2.61
C ARG A 61 -5.67 16.65 -2.21
N ARG A 62 -6.06 15.52 -1.62
CA ARG A 62 -5.10 14.47 -1.20
C ARG A 62 -4.46 13.83 -2.42
N LEU A 63 -5.29 13.55 -3.45
CA LEU A 63 -4.80 13.03 -4.72
C LEU A 63 -3.88 14.06 -5.41
N ALA A 64 -4.26 15.34 -5.44
CA ALA A 64 -3.41 16.42 -5.96
C ALA A 64 -2.06 16.46 -5.24
N LEU A 65 -2.05 16.38 -3.91
CA LEU A 65 -0.82 16.36 -3.11
C LEU A 65 0.02 15.11 -3.35
N MET A 66 -0.60 13.93 -3.61
CA MET A 66 0.13 12.73 -4.03
C MET A 66 0.87 12.98 -5.36
N PHE A 67 0.22 13.57 -6.35
CA PHE A 67 0.86 13.89 -7.62
C PHE A 67 1.97 14.95 -7.49
N VAL A 68 1.83 15.91 -6.57
CA VAL A 68 2.90 16.85 -6.21
C VAL A 68 4.10 16.11 -5.62
N CYS A 69 3.89 15.20 -4.67
CA CYS A 69 4.93 14.37 -4.05
C CYS A 69 5.60 13.40 -5.05
N ALA A 70 4.96 13.11 -6.18
CA ALA A 70 5.50 12.29 -7.26
C ALA A 70 6.46 13.05 -8.19
N HIS A 71 6.83 14.29 -7.87
CA HIS A 71 7.68 15.13 -8.72
C HIS A 71 8.98 14.41 -9.15
N PRO A 72 9.41 14.50 -10.44
CA PRO A 72 10.57 13.77 -10.95
C PRO A 72 11.90 14.10 -10.25
N ALA A 73 12.05 15.32 -9.71
CA ALA A 73 13.25 15.71 -8.95
C ALA A 73 13.36 15.03 -7.57
N ILE A 74 12.28 14.40 -7.08
CA ILE A 74 12.30 13.59 -5.86
C ILE A 74 12.78 12.19 -6.22
N ASP A 75 13.67 11.62 -5.42
CA ASP A 75 14.14 10.24 -5.59
C ASP A 75 12.95 9.26 -5.66
N ALA A 76 12.92 8.42 -6.69
CA ALA A 76 11.83 7.49 -6.95
C ALA A 76 11.53 6.59 -5.74
N ALA A 77 12.58 6.09 -5.06
CA ALA A 77 12.43 5.18 -3.92
C ALA A 77 11.80 5.83 -2.67
N ILE A 78 11.69 7.17 -2.64
CA ILE A 78 11.11 7.87 -1.49
C ILE A 78 9.77 8.56 -1.80
N ARG A 79 9.34 8.62 -3.07
CA ARG A 79 8.09 9.29 -3.46
C ARG A 79 6.88 8.68 -2.76
N ALA A 80 6.66 7.37 -2.89
CA ALA A 80 5.55 6.68 -2.24
C ALA A 80 5.63 6.77 -0.70
N PRO A 81 6.76 6.46 -0.02
CA PRO A 81 6.90 6.71 1.42
C PRO A 81 6.59 8.15 1.85
N LEU A 82 6.97 9.15 1.06
CA LEU A 82 6.69 10.56 1.35
C LEU A 82 5.19 10.85 1.28
N MET A 83 4.50 10.33 0.26
CA MET A 83 3.04 10.44 0.13
C MET A 83 2.32 9.86 1.34
N LEU A 84 2.71 8.66 1.79
CA LEU A 84 2.11 8.02 2.96
C LEU A 84 2.26 8.86 4.24
N GLN A 85 3.40 9.53 4.40
CA GLN A 85 3.62 10.41 5.54
C GLN A 85 2.86 11.73 5.43
N VAL A 86 2.89 12.37 4.25
CA VAL A 86 2.40 13.73 4.07
C VAL A 86 0.89 13.76 3.89
N VAL A 87 0.34 12.81 3.13
CA VAL A 87 -1.10 12.76 2.79
C VAL A 87 -1.91 12.02 3.83
N LEU A 88 -1.38 10.88 4.32
CA LEU A 88 -2.12 9.97 5.20
C LEU A 88 -1.61 10.01 6.65
N GLY A 89 -0.58 10.81 6.95
CA GLY A 89 -0.08 10.97 8.31
C GLY A 89 0.55 9.70 8.91
N LEU A 90 0.91 8.71 8.08
CA LEU A 90 1.48 7.46 8.59
C LEU A 90 2.87 7.69 9.18
N ASP A 91 3.17 6.98 10.26
CA ASP A 91 4.46 7.05 10.92
C ASP A 91 5.55 6.23 10.20
N ALA A 92 6.82 6.53 10.47
CA ALA A 92 7.94 5.86 9.83
C ALA A 92 8.02 4.34 10.13
N LYS A 93 7.36 3.87 11.19
CA LYS A 93 7.28 2.45 11.54
C LYS A 93 6.34 1.72 10.59
N THR A 94 5.14 2.24 10.42
CA THR A 94 4.12 1.70 9.51
C THR A 94 4.62 1.75 8.05
N ILE A 95 5.17 2.90 7.62
CA ILE A 95 5.75 3.05 6.29
C ILE A 95 6.93 2.07 6.09
N GLY A 96 7.81 1.96 7.09
CA GLY A 96 8.94 1.03 7.06
C GLY A 96 8.50 -0.42 6.89
N SER A 97 7.43 -0.84 7.57
CA SER A 97 6.82 -2.16 7.43
C SER A 97 6.34 -2.42 6.01
N ALA A 98 5.58 -1.49 5.43
CA ALA A 98 5.05 -1.61 4.07
C ALA A 98 6.13 -1.74 2.99
N PHE A 99 7.29 -1.09 3.18
CA PHE A 99 8.42 -1.12 2.24
C PHE A 99 9.57 -2.04 2.66
N LEU A 100 9.39 -2.87 3.70
CA LEU A 100 10.40 -3.80 4.24
C LEU A 100 11.72 -3.11 4.62
N ILE A 101 11.62 -1.88 5.15
CA ILE A 101 12.76 -1.05 5.57
C ILE A 101 12.65 -0.80 7.07
N SER A 102 13.80 -0.83 7.80
CA SER A 102 13.76 -0.54 9.23
C SER A 102 13.21 0.86 9.52
N PRO A 103 12.41 1.04 10.60
CA PRO A 103 11.80 2.34 10.96
C PRO A 103 12.82 3.48 11.08
N ALA A 104 13.99 3.18 11.65
CA ALA A 104 15.07 4.16 11.80
C ALA A 104 15.64 4.61 10.44
N THR A 105 15.79 3.68 9.50
CA THR A 105 16.26 3.99 8.14
C THR A 105 15.19 4.76 7.37
N MET A 106 13.93 4.37 7.46
CA MET A 106 12.82 5.06 6.82
C MET A 106 12.71 6.50 7.33
N GLY A 107 12.75 6.71 8.66
CA GLY A 107 12.72 8.04 9.26
C GLY A 107 13.85 8.94 8.75
N LYS A 108 15.09 8.41 8.68
CA LYS A 108 16.24 9.18 8.13
C LYS A 108 16.05 9.52 6.64
N ARG A 109 15.49 8.59 5.83
CA ARG A 109 15.23 8.85 4.41
C ARG A 109 14.17 9.93 4.21
N LEU A 110 13.08 9.88 4.97
CA LEU A 110 12.01 10.87 4.92
C LEU A 110 12.48 12.27 5.31
N VAL A 111 13.29 12.40 6.40
CA VAL A 111 13.88 13.67 6.82
C VAL A 111 14.79 14.24 5.73
N ARG A 112 15.68 13.41 5.16
CA ARG A 112 16.58 13.84 4.07
C ARG A 112 15.80 14.26 2.82
N ALA A 113 14.73 13.56 2.47
CA ALA A 113 13.91 13.91 1.33
C ALA A 113 13.24 15.28 1.52
N LYS A 114 12.63 15.52 2.67
CA LYS A 114 12.03 16.84 3.00
C LYS A 114 13.06 17.97 2.95
N GLU A 115 14.23 17.74 3.53
CA GLU A 115 15.33 18.72 3.50
C GLU A 115 15.79 19.03 2.06
N LYS A 116 15.95 17.99 1.22
CA LYS A 116 16.33 18.16 -0.19
C LYS A 116 15.26 18.92 -0.98
N ILE A 117 13.97 18.64 -0.74
CA ILE A 117 12.87 19.37 -1.38
C ILE A 117 12.92 20.85 -1.02
N ARG A 118 13.15 21.17 0.27
CA ARG A 118 13.24 22.53 0.76
C ARG A 118 14.45 23.27 0.15
N GLN A 119 15.62 22.62 0.08
CA GLN A 119 16.85 23.21 -0.47
C GLN A 119 16.80 23.40 -1.98
N ALA A 120 16.19 22.48 -2.69
CA ALA A 120 16.11 22.53 -4.16
C ALA A 120 15.02 23.47 -4.68
N VAL A 121 14.28 24.15 -3.78
CA VAL A 121 13.15 25.03 -4.14
C VAL A 121 12.24 24.37 -5.17
N ILE A 122 11.95 23.05 -4.98
CA ILE A 122 11.07 22.31 -5.88
C ILE A 122 9.69 22.95 -5.78
N PRO A 123 9.11 23.45 -6.87
CA PRO A 123 7.81 24.08 -6.82
C PRO A 123 6.75 23.03 -6.41
N PHE A 124 6.05 23.30 -5.31
CA PHE A 124 4.92 22.52 -4.87
C PHE A 124 3.66 22.97 -5.65
N SER A 125 3.69 22.78 -6.97
CA SER A 125 2.58 23.07 -7.84
C SER A 125 1.88 21.77 -8.27
N VAL A 126 0.55 21.83 -8.34
CA VAL A 126 -0.25 20.74 -8.91
C VAL A 126 0.18 20.55 -10.36
N PRO A 127 0.52 19.32 -10.79
CA PRO A 127 0.96 19.08 -12.15
C PRO A 127 -0.19 19.25 -13.16
N GLU A 128 0.14 19.69 -14.35
CA GLU A 128 -0.78 19.69 -15.49
C GLU A 128 -1.18 18.27 -15.89
N ARG A 129 -2.33 18.12 -16.54
CA ARG A 129 -2.92 16.83 -16.92
C ARG A 129 -1.94 15.94 -17.71
N GLU A 130 -1.16 16.55 -18.60
CA GLU A 130 -0.17 15.88 -19.46
C GLU A 130 0.98 15.27 -18.66
N GLN A 131 1.25 15.78 -17.46
CA GLN A 131 2.31 15.31 -16.57
C GLN A 131 1.87 14.17 -15.65
N LEU A 132 0.56 13.96 -15.48
CA LEU A 132 0.01 12.96 -14.55
C LEU A 132 0.47 11.52 -14.89
N PRO A 133 0.44 11.08 -16.16
CA PRO A 133 0.90 9.73 -16.51
C PRO A 133 2.35 9.45 -16.07
N GLY A 134 3.24 10.41 -16.22
CA GLY A 134 4.65 10.26 -15.82
C GLY A 134 4.89 10.21 -14.30
N ARG A 135 3.86 10.52 -13.50
CA ARG A 135 3.91 10.47 -12.03
C ARG A 135 3.07 9.34 -11.46
N LEU A 136 2.29 8.65 -12.30
CA LEU A 136 1.27 7.69 -11.89
C LEU A 136 1.84 6.51 -11.09
N ASP A 137 2.95 5.91 -11.53
CA ASP A 137 3.51 4.72 -10.89
C ASP A 137 3.75 4.92 -9.39
N ALA A 138 4.33 6.06 -9.01
CA ALA A 138 4.59 6.36 -7.60
C ALA A 138 3.29 6.57 -6.80
N VAL A 139 2.24 7.12 -7.42
CA VAL A 139 0.92 7.29 -6.80
C VAL A 139 0.27 5.92 -6.61
N LEU A 140 0.33 5.05 -7.61
CA LEU A 140 -0.20 3.69 -7.50
C LEU A 140 0.54 2.89 -6.41
N ASP A 141 1.88 2.96 -6.36
CA ASP A 141 2.66 2.29 -5.32
C ASP A 141 2.27 2.75 -3.91
N ALA A 142 2.00 4.05 -3.72
CA ALA A 142 1.56 4.59 -2.45
C ALA A 142 0.16 4.07 -2.08
N ILE A 143 -0.81 4.13 -3.00
CA ILE A 143 -2.18 3.64 -2.76
C ILE A 143 -2.17 2.14 -2.47
N TYR A 144 -1.38 1.36 -3.21
CA TYR A 144 -1.27 -0.08 -2.97
C TYR A 144 -0.65 -0.42 -1.62
N ALA A 145 0.35 0.34 -1.18
CA ALA A 145 0.95 0.18 0.15
C ALA A 145 -0.07 0.45 1.27
N VAL A 146 -0.93 1.47 1.13
CA VAL A 146 -2.03 1.75 2.06
C VAL A 146 -3.04 0.60 2.09
N PHE A 147 -3.44 0.14 0.92
CA PHE A 147 -4.37 -0.98 0.79
C PHE A 147 -3.83 -2.23 1.47
N THR A 148 -2.57 -2.59 1.23
CA THR A 148 -1.95 -3.79 1.82
C THR A 148 -1.77 -3.65 3.33
N GLU A 149 -1.47 -2.47 3.86
CA GLU A 149 -1.39 -2.22 5.31
C GLU A 149 -2.76 -2.37 5.97
N GLY A 150 -3.81 -1.79 5.37
CA GLY A 150 -5.20 -1.97 5.84
C GLY A 150 -5.69 -3.42 5.73
N TRP A 151 -5.12 -4.17 4.79
CA TRP A 151 -5.47 -5.57 4.53
C TRP A 151 -4.84 -6.56 5.50
N THR A 152 -3.76 -6.18 6.20
CA THR A 152 -3.03 -7.06 7.12
C THR A 152 -3.71 -7.27 8.48
N ASP A 153 -4.84 -6.62 8.75
CA ASP A 153 -5.60 -6.82 9.99
C ASP A 153 -6.20 -8.24 10.07
N PRO A 154 -5.68 -9.10 10.95
CA PRO A 154 -6.11 -10.47 11.05
C PRO A 154 -7.55 -10.66 11.53
N GLY A 155 -8.10 -9.74 12.29
CA GLY A 155 -9.41 -9.87 12.93
C GLY A 155 -10.49 -8.94 12.39
N GLY A 156 -10.14 -7.96 11.53
CA GLY A 156 -11.08 -6.90 11.12
C GLY A 156 -11.54 -6.02 12.30
N ALA A 157 -10.83 -6.10 13.43
CA ALA A 157 -11.18 -5.42 14.67
C ALA A 157 -10.56 -4.02 14.77
N ASP A 158 -9.52 -3.74 13.97
CA ASP A 158 -8.85 -2.44 13.95
C ASP A 158 -9.57 -1.50 12.97
N VAL A 159 -10.38 -0.61 13.53
CA VAL A 159 -11.13 0.41 12.76
C VAL A 159 -10.19 1.24 11.90
N THR A 160 -9.02 1.63 12.42
CA THR A 160 -8.02 2.44 11.70
C THR A 160 -7.53 1.75 10.42
N ARG A 161 -7.36 0.44 10.45
CA ARG A 161 -6.93 -0.34 9.28
C ARG A 161 -8.03 -0.48 8.23
N ARG A 162 -9.28 -0.56 8.67
CA ARG A 162 -10.44 -0.56 7.75
C ARG A 162 -10.54 0.79 7.05
N ASP A 163 -10.38 1.89 7.77
CA ASP A 163 -10.39 3.25 7.23
C ASP A 163 -9.30 3.42 6.16
N LEU A 164 -8.10 2.84 6.37
CA LEU A 164 -7.02 2.84 5.37
C LEU A 164 -7.41 2.10 4.08
N THR A 165 -8.09 0.97 4.20
CA THR A 165 -8.56 0.23 3.02
C THR A 165 -9.61 1.03 2.24
N GLU A 166 -10.57 1.63 2.92
CA GLU A 166 -11.62 2.47 2.32
C GLU A 166 -11.01 3.71 1.65
N GLU A 167 -10.03 4.34 2.29
CA GLU A 167 -9.28 5.46 1.72
C GLU A 167 -8.52 5.06 0.45
N ALA A 168 -7.85 3.90 0.46
CA ALA A 168 -7.17 3.39 -0.73
C ALA A 168 -8.13 3.14 -1.89
N PHE A 169 -9.32 2.58 -1.62
CA PHE A 169 -10.36 2.41 -2.64
C PHE A 169 -10.88 3.73 -3.18
N PHE A 170 -11.12 4.70 -2.32
CA PHE A 170 -11.54 6.02 -2.72
C PHE A 170 -10.52 6.66 -3.67
N LEU A 171 -9.24 6.65 -3.30
CA LEU A 171 -8.17 7.24 -4.09
C LEU A 171 -7.98 6.54 -5.44
N ILE A 172 -7.98 5.20 -5.49
CA ILE A 172 -7.78 4.49 -6.77
C ILE A 172 -8.96 4.67 -7.72
N ARG A 173 -10.20 4.78 -7.21
CA ARG A 173 -11.36 5.12 -8.05
C ARG A 173 -11.22 6.49 -8.67
N LEU A 174 -10.81 7.49 -7.90
CA LEU A 174 -10.54 8.84 -8.43
C LEU A 174 -9.42 8.83 -9.48
N VAL A 175 -8.35 8.06 -9.28
CA VAL A 175 -7.28 7.92 -10.28
C VAL A 175 -7.80 7.28 -11.56
N ALA A 176 -8.62 6.23 -11.47
CA ALA A 176 -9.20 5.55 -12.62
C ALA A 176 -10.18 6.43 -13.40
N GLU A 177 -10.90 7.33 -12.71
CA GLU A 177 -11.78 8.33 -13.32
C GLU A 177 -11.00 9.48 -13.96
N LEU A 178 -9.96 9.97 -13.29
CA LEU A 178 -9.09 11.05 -13.76
C LEU A 178 -8.28 10.64 -14.99
N LEU A 179 -7.79 9.39 -14.99
CA LEU A 179 -6.89 8.83 -16.01
C LEU A 179 -7.48 7.55 -16.63
N PRO A 180 -8.64 7.62 -17.33
CA PRO A 180 -9.35 6.45 -17.82
C PRO A 180 -8.62 5.68 -18.93
N GLU A 181 -7.60 6.27 -19.53
CA GLU A 181 -6.74 5.71 -20.57
C GLU A 181 -5.46 5.04 -19.99
N GLN A 182 -5.33 5.03 -18.64
CA GLN A 182 -4.16 4.44 -17.98
C GLN A 182 -4.46 3.01 -17.52
N PRO A 183 -3.96 1.98 -18.25
CA PRO A 183 -4.31 0.59 -17.99
C PRO A 183 -3.83 0.09 -16.62
N GLU A 184 -2.74 0.63 -16.06
CA GLU A 184 -2.25 0.26 -14.74
C GLU A 184 -3.17 0.76 -13.61
N ALA A 185 -3.80 1.92 -13.77
CA ALA A 185 -4.80 2.41 -12.82
C ALA A 185 -6.04 1.48 -12.79
N LEU A 186 -6.53 1.08 -13.96
CA LEU A 186 -7.63 0.13 -14.08
C LEU A 186 -7.25 -1.25 -13.56
N GLY A 187 -6.03 -1.72 -13.87
CA GLY A 187 -5.50 -3.00 -13.42
C GLY A 187 -5.38 -3.07 -11.89
N MET A 188 -4.90 -2.00 -11.27
CA MET A 188 -4.78 -1.92 -9.81
C MET A 188 -6.15 -1.85 -9.13
N LEU A 189 -7.09 -1.05 -9.64
CA LEU A 189 -8.46 -1.03 -9.11
C LEU A 189 -9.09 -2.43 -9.19
N ALA A 190 -8.95 -3.11 -10.32
CA ALA A 190 -9.46 -4.47 -10.49
C ALA A 190 -8.78 -5.47 -9.53
N LEU A 191 -7.45 -5.36 -9.31
CA LEU A 191 -6.71 -6.19 -8.36
C LEU A 191 -7.24 -6.02 -6.93
N MET A 192 -7.47 -4.77 -6.50
CA MET A 192 -8.01 -4.46 -5.19
C MET A 192 -9.45 -4.99 -5.04
N LEU A 193 -10.29 -4.85 -6.07
CA LEU A 193 -11.65 -5.37 -6.09
C LEU A 193 -11.68 -6.90 -5.97
N TYR A 194 -10.79 -7.63 -6.64
CA TYR A 194 -10.67 -9.08 -6.48
C TYR A 194 -10.26 -9.47 -5.06
N ALA A 195 -9.38 -8.72 -4.44
CA ALA A 195 -8.98 -8.97 -3.05
C ALA A 195 -10.17 -8.73 -2.11
N GLU A 196 -10.87 -7.61 -2.26
CA GLU A 196 -12.03 -7.24 -1.44
C GLU A 196 -13.21 -8.21 -1.61
N ALA A 197 -13.47 -8.64 -2.83
CA ALA A 197 -14.54 -9.62 -3.11
C ALA A 197 -14.40 -10.90 -2.30
N ARG A 198 -13.20 -11.25 -1.88
CA ARG A 198 -12.89 -12.47 -1.14
C ARG A 198 -12.66 -12.24 0.36
N ARG A 199 -12.84 -11.01 0.86
CA ARG A 199 -12.55 -10.65 2.26
C ARG A 199 -13.23 -11.59 3.25
N SER A 200 -14.54 -11.86 3.06
CA SER A 200 -15.32 -12.71 3.93
C SER A 200 -14.91 -14.19 3.92
N ALA A 201 -14.34 -14.68 2.80
CA ALA A 201 -13.91 -16.07 2.65
C ALA A 201 -12.46 -16.34 3.13
N ARG A 202 -11.70 -15.31 3.48
CA ARG A 202 -10.29 -15.46 3.87
C ARG A 202 -10.06 -15.98 5.26
N ARG A 203 -11.12 -16.03 6.07
CA ARG A 203 -11.04 -16.55 7.44
C ARG A 203 -12.21 -17.46 7.71
N ASP A 204 -11.92 -18.51 8.45
CA ASP A 204 -12.95 -19.41 8.96
C ASP A 204 -13.65 -18.84 10.22
N ALA A 205 -14.60 -19.61 10.75
CA ALA A 205 -15.34 -19.22 11.95
C ALA A 205 -14.47 -19.10 13.22
N LYS A 206 -13.23 -19.61 13.19
CA LYS A 206 -12.25 -19.49 14.27
C LYS A 206 -11.29 -18.30 14.07
N GLY A 207 -11.41 -17.59 12.95
CA GLY A 207 -10.52 -16.51 12.56
C GLY A 207 -9.21 -16.96 11.89
N GLU A 208 -9.04 -18.25 11.62
CA GLU A 208 -7.87 -18.79 10.95
C GLU A 208 -7.87 -18.46 9.46
N TYR A 209 -6.67 -18.25 8.90
CA TYR A 209 -6.50 -17.93 7.48
C TYR A 209 -6.88 -19.12 6.59
N VAL A 210 -7.76 -18.87 5.62
CA VAL A 210 -8.16 -19.85 4.60
C VAL A 210 -7.44 -19.57 3.29
N PRO A 211 -6.55 -20.47 2.82
CA PRO A 211 -5.88 -20.34 1.52
C PRO A 211 -6.88 -20.22 0.37
N LEU A 212 -6.52 -19.46 -0.68
CA LEU A 212 -7.41 -19.21 -1.83
C LEU A 212 -8.04 -20.49 -2.43
N ALA A 213 -7.24 -21.55 -2.54
CA ALA A 213 -7.72 -22.83 -3.10
C ALA A 213 -8.76 -23.56 -2.21
N GLN A 214 -8.86 -23.16 -0.95
CA GLN A 214 -9.79 -23.76 0.04
C GLN A 214 -10.95 -22.81 0.37
N GLN A 215 -10.94 -21.59 -0.16
CA GLN A 215 -12.03 -20.64 0.05
C GLN A 215 -13.28 -21.13 -0.69
N ASP A 216 -14.43 -21.05 -0.02
CA ASP A 216 -15.73 -21.32 -0.64
C ASP A 216 -16.16 -20.10 -1.50
N PRO A 217 -16.31 -20.27 -2.83
CA PRO A 217 -16.78 -19.20 -3.71
C PRO A 217 -18.17 -18.66 -3.39
N ALA A 218 -18.99 -19.38 -2.63
CA ALA A 218 -20.31 -18.91 -2.18
C ALA A 218 -20.23 -17.67 -1.27
N PHE A 219 -19.11 -17.49 -0.57
CA PHE A 219 -18.86 -16.31 0.26
C PHE A 219 -18.22 -15.15 -0.50
N TRP A 220 -17.96 -15.29 -1.79
CA TRP A 220 -17.36 -14.22 -2.59
C TRP A 220 -18.41 -13.23 -3.07
N ASN A 221 -18.03 -11.94 -3.09
CA ASN A 221 -18.87 -10.87 -3.61
C ASN A 221 -18.84 -10.86 -5.15
N ALA A 222 -19.84 -11.49 -5.78
CA ALA A 222 -19.95 -11.63 -7.23
C ALA A 222 -20.00 -10.27 -7.97
N PRO A 223 -20.73 -9.25 -7.50
CA PRO A 223 -20.70 -7.90 -8.09
C PRO A 223 -19.29 -7.30 -8.20
N LEU A 224 -18.48 -7.38 -7.14
CA LEU A 224 -17.10 -6.86 -7.17
C LEU A 224 -16.20 -7.66 -8.14
N ILE A 225 -16.41 -8.97 -8.25
CA ILE A 225 -15.70 -9.81 -9.23
C ILE A 225 -16.06 -9.38 -10.65
N SER A 226 -17.35 -9.17 -10.95
CA SER A 226 -17.79 -8.74 -12.28
C SER A 226 -17.26 -7.35 -12.64
N GLU A 227 -17.21 -6.41 -11.70
CA GLU A 227 -16.59 -5.09 -11.89
C GLU A 227 -15.10 -5.23 -12.20
N ALA A 228 -14.37 -6.05 -11.43
CA ALA A 228 -12.95 -6.31 -11.66
C ALA A 228 -12.66 -6.93 -13.02
N GLU A 229 -13.48 -7.90 -13.46
CA GLU A 229 -13.38 -8.52 -14.79
C GLU A 229 -13.57 -7.48 -15.91
N ALA A 230 -14.57 -6.60 -15.79
CA ALA A 230 -14.84 -5.55 -16.77
C ALA A 230 -13.68 -4.53 -16.86
N LEU A 231 -13.12 -4.12 -15.72
CA LEU A 231 -11.98 -3.21 -15.67
C LEU A 231 -10.71 -3.84 -16.27
N LEU A 232 -10.43 -5.10 -15.96
CA LEU A 232 -9.28 -5.82 -16.52
C LEU A 232 -9.41 -6.00 -18.03
N LEU A 233 -10.62 -6.30 -18.52
CA LEU A 233 -10.89 -6.39 -19.96
C LEU A 233 -10.67 -5.03 -20.64
N ARG A 234 -11.17 -3.95 -20.05
CA ARG A 234 -10.93 -2.58 -20.54
C ARG A 234 -9.45 -2.23 -20.56
N ALA A 235 -8.71 -2.50 -19.46
CA ALA A 235 -7.27 -2.26 -19.38
C ALA A 235 -6.50 -2.96 -20.52
N ARG A 236 -6.90 -4.19 -20.86
CA ARG A 236 -6.31 -4.95 -21.95
C ARG A 236 -6.48 -4.27 -23.32
N THR A 237 -7.57 -3.54 -23.55
CA THR A 237 -7.82 -2.87 -24.86
C THR A 237 -6.94 -1.64 -25.06
N LEU A 238 -6.31 -1.10 -24.01
CA LEU A 238 -5.48 0.10 -24.06
C LEU A 238 -4.03 -0.17 -24.53
N GLY A 239 -3.68 -1.43 -24.80
CA GLY A 239 -2.49 -1.80 -25.56
C GLY A 239 -1.17 -1.81 -24.82
N SER A 240 -1.10 -1.37 -23.56
CA SER A 240 0.08 -1.54 -22.70
C SER A 240 -0.20 -2.51 -21.57
N ILE A 241 0.82 -3.28 -21.17
CA ILE A 241 0.73 -4.28 -20.11
C ILE A 241 1.73 -3.90 -19.03
N GLY A 242 1.23 -3.70 -17.82
CA GLY A 242 2.05 -3.38 -16.65
C GLY A 242 1.86 -4.38 -15.51
N ARG A 243 2.49 -4.07 -14.40
CA ARG A 243 2.56 -4.92 -13.21
C ARG A 243 1.18 -5.24 -12.64
N TYR A 244 0.37 -4.21 -12.37
CA TYR A 244 -0.93 -4.39 -11.70
C TYR A 244 -1.92 -5.15 -12.56
N GLN A 245 -1.89 -4.96 -13.88
CA GLN A 245 -2.69 -5.77 -14.81
C GLN A 245 -2.30 -7.25 -14.77
N LEU A 246 -0.98 -7.56 -14.71
CA LEU A 246 -0.50 -8.94 -14.65
C LEU A 246 -0.86 -9.60 -13.31
N GLU A 247 -0.70 -8.89 -12.19
CA GLU A 247 -1.10 -9.37 -10.87
C GLU A 247 -2.62 -9.59 -10.82
N CYS A 248 -3.40 -8.69 -11.41
CA CYS A 248 -4.85 -8.81 -11.54
C CYS A 248 -5.25 -10.01 -12.41
N ALA A 249 -4.60 -10.21 -13.56
CA ALA A 249 -4.84 -11.36 -14.44
C ALA A 249 -4.56 -12.70 -13.74
N LEU A 250 -3.55 -12.73 -12.87
CA LEU A 250 -3.26 -13.90 -12.04
C LEU A 250 -4.40 -14.18 -11.05
N GLN A 251 -4.92 -13.14 -10.38
CA GLN A 251 -6.07 -13.29 -9.48
C GLN A 251 -7.32 -13.74 -10.21
N SER A 252 -7.62 -13.15 -11.39
CA SER A 252 -8.73 -13.55 -12.25
C SER A 252 -8.64 -15.03 -12.64
N ALA A 253 -7.47 -15.50 -13.06
CA ALA A 253 -7.26 -16.90 -13.42
C ALA A 253 -7.47 -17.86 -12.24
N HIS A 254 -7.04 -17.48 -11.03
CA HIS A 254 -7.29 -18.27 -9.81
C HIS A 254 -8.77 -18.31 -9.43
N ILE A 255 -9.47 -17.18 -9.50
CA ILE A 255 -10.91 -17.08 -9.21
C ILE A 255 -11.71 -17.92 -10.21
N TYR A 256 -11.39 -17.82 -11.50
CA TYR A 256 -12.00 -18.63 -12.54
C TYR A 256 -11.89 -20.12 -12.23
N ARG A 257 -10.69 -20.59 -11.92
CA ARG A 257 -10.46 -21.99 -11.58
C ARG A 257 -11.25 -22.44 -10.34
N CYS A 258 -11.30 -21.64 -9.29
CA CYS A 258 -12.05 -21.98 -8.09
C CYS A 258 -13.57 -22.05 -8.34
N ARG A 259 -14.09 -21.25 -9.30
CA ARG A 259 -15.52 -21.23 -9.64
C ARG A 259 -15.93 -22.34 -10.61
N THR A 260 -15.06 -22.71 -11.55
CA THR A 260 -15.40 -23.66 -12.63
C THR A 260 -14.80 -25.03 -12.42
N GLY A 261 -13.75 -25.16 -11.62
CA GLY A 261 -12.95 -26.39 -11.53
C GLY A 261 -12.01 -26.61 -12.72
N ASP A 262 -12.03 -25.72 -13.73
CA ASP A 262 -11.25 -25.90 -14.94
C ASP A 262 -9.75 -25.72 -14.71
N ASN A 263 -8.95 -26.54 -15.40
CA ASN A 263 -7.50 -26.44 -15.36
C ASN A 263 -6.99 -25.34 -16.31
N ASN A 264 -6.68 -24.16 -15.76
CA ASN A 264 -6.13 -23.02 -16.48
C ASN A 264 -4.64 -22.77 -16.23
N TRP A 265 -3.88 -23.73 -15.73
CA TRP A 265 -2.45 -23.62 -15.44
C TRP A 265 -1.59 -23.08 -16.61
N PRO A 266 -1.87 -23.42 -17.88
CA PRO A 266 -1.12 -22.81 -19.00
C PRO A 266 -1.28 -21.30 -19.09
N ALA A 267 -2.47 -20.76 -18.75
CA ALA A 267 -2.70 -19.31 -18.70
C ALA A 267 -1.95 -18.68 -17.52
N VAL A 268 -2.08 -19.25 -16.33
CA VAL A 268 -1.36 -18.83 -15.11
C VAL A 268 0.15 -18.81 -15.35
N SER A 269 0.72 -19.86 -15.94
CA SER A 269 2.16 -19.94 -16.23
C SER A 269 2.64 -18.88 -17.22
N ARG A 270 1.80 -18.46 -18.16
CA ARG A 270 2.11 -17.34 -19.07
C ARG A 270 2.16 -16.02 -18.32
N VAL A 271 1.15 -15.72 -17.51
CA VAL A 271 1.09 -14.48 -16.70
C VAL A 271 2.30 -14.40 -15.77
N VAL A 272 2.63 -15.49 -15.05
CA VAL A 272 3.79 -15.55 -14.16
C VAL A 272 5.10 -15.28 -14.91
N ARG A 273 5.29 -15.83 -16.11
CA ARG A 273 6.48 -15.54 -16.92
C ARG A 273 6.59 -14.07 -17.30
N TYR A 274 5.48 -13.43 -17.67
CA TYR A 274 5.46 -11.98 -17.94
C TYR A 274 5.78 -11.16 -16.69
N LEU A 275 5.23 -11.50 -15.52
CA LEU A 275 5.55 -10.86 -14.26
C LEU A 275 7.04 -10.96 -13.93
N VAL A 276 7.59 -12.17 -13.97
CA VAL A 276 9.03 -12.38 -13.70
C VAL A 276 9.88 -11.57 -14.67
N GLY A 277 9.54 -11.55 -15.96
CA GLY A 277 10.25 -10.73 -16.95
C GLY A 277 10.19 -9.24 -16.64
N ALA A 278 9.02 -8.72 -16.30
CA ALA A 278 8.84 -7.31 -15.93
C ALA A 278 9.63 -6.94 -14.68
N TYR A 279 9.61 -7.77 -13.62
CA TYR A 279 10.39 -7.54 -12.40
C TYR A 279 11.90 -7.63 -12.62
N CYS A 280 12.38 -8.55 -13.46
CA CYS A 280 13.81 -8.66 -13.79
C CYS A 280 14.32 -7.43 -14.53
N LEU A 281 13.53 -6.86 -15.42
CA LEU A 281 13.90 -5.65 -16.17
C LEU A 281 13.99 -4.42 -15.27
N THR A 282 13.11 -4.30 -14.27
CA THR A 282 13.08 -3.15 -13.36
C THR A 282 14.12 -3.25 -12.23
N SER A 283 14.52 -4.47 -11.85
CA SER A 283 15.43 -4.73 -10.72
C SER A 283 16.89 -4.94 -11.12
N GLY A 284 17.24 -4.89 -12.41
CA GLY A 284 18.59 -5.17 -12.91
C GLY A 284 19.05 -6.62 -12.62
N CYS A 285 18.11 -7.54 -12.38
CA CYS A 285 18.42 -8.95 -12.16
C CYS A 285 18.93 -9.59 -13.44
N ASP A 286 20.08 -10.25 -13.35
CA ASP A 286 20.68 -11.00 -14.45
C ASP A 286 19.75 -12.17 -14.86
N GLN A 287 19.19 -12.09 -16.06
CA GLN A 287 18.32 -13.12 -16.65
C GLN A 287 19.00 -14.50 -16.74
N SER A 288 20.35 -14.56 -16.66
CA SER A 288 21.11 -15.81 -16.74
C SER A 288 20.83 -16.77 -15.58
N ARG A 289 20.29 -16.29 -14.46
CA ARG A 289 19.93 -17.14 -13.29
C ARG A 289 18.60 -17.88 -13.43
N PHE A 290 17.77 -17.51 -14.40
CA PHE A 290 16.48 -18.17 -14.67
C PHE A 290 16.52 -19.06 -15.92
N GLY A 291 17.71 -19.56 -16.23
CA GLY A 291 17.93 -20.50 -17.32
C GLY A 291 17.06 -21.74 -17.17
N SER A 292 16.36 -22.10 -18.27
CA SER A 292 15.83 -23.43 -18.68
C SER A 292 15.18 -24.34 -17.60
N GLY A 293 14.81 -23.84 -16.42
CA GLY A 293 14.21 -24.61 -15.33
C GLY A 293 12.70 -24.88 -15.46
N GLY A 294 12.16 -24.94 -16.67
CA GLY A 294 10.71 -25.17 -16.91
C GLY A 294 10.18 -26.51 -16.41
N ASP A 295 11.04 -27.46 -16.09
CA ASP A 295 10.64 -28.83 -15.70
C ASP A 295 10.74 -29.13 -14.19
N SER A 296 11.44 -28.31 -13.40
CA SER A 296 11.56 -28.55 -11.97
C SER A 296 10.31 -28.14 -11.16
N TRP A 297 9.55 -27.14 -11.64
CA TRP A 297 8.31 -26.68 -11.02
C TRP A 297 7.12 -27.63 -11.18
N ARG A 298 7.12 -28.45 -12.25
CA ARG A 298 6.07 -29.46 -12.46
C ARG A 298 6.08 -30.56 -11.42
N ARG A 299 7.22 -30.82 -10.79
CA ARG A 299 7.39 -31.90 -9.78
C ARG A 299 7.03 -31.49 -8.36
N SER A 300 7.07 -30.20 -8.02
CA SER A 300 6.73 -29.72 -6.66
C SER A 300 5.24 -29.45 -6.45
N CYS A 301 4.44 -29.37 -7.50
CA CYS A 301 2.99 -29.08 -7.41
C CYS A 301 2.12 -30.32 -7.60
N SER A 302 2.70 -31.52 -7.64
CA SER A 302 1.98 -32.79 -7.79
C SER A 302 1.97 -33.64 -6.51
N GLN A 303 2.34 -33.08 -5.35
CA GLN A 303 2.18 -33.73 -4.05
C GLN A 303 1.21 -32.97 -3.17
#